data_0c8d26f3b86a563e701131f3ef30e0c7
#
_entry.id   0c8d26f3b86a563e701131f3ef30e0c7
#
_cell.length_a   1.000
_cell.length_b   1.000
_cell.length_c   1.000
_cell.angle_alpha   90.00
_cell.angle_beta   90.00
_cell.angle_gamma   90.00
#
_symmetry.space_group_name_H-M   'P 1'
#
loop_
_entity.id
_entity.type
_entity.pdbx_description
1 polymer ?
#
loop_
_entity_poly.entity_id
_entity_poly.type
_entity_poly.pdbx_seq_one_letter_code
_entity_poly.pdbx_strand_id
1 'polypeptide(L)'
;MRLDKYLSHMGFGTRNDVKKLIKNGWVTINDETIKKADYNVKENDRVCVDDEPVSYVEFEYYILNKPQGYVSATEDMLYPTVMELIQSQRHDLYPVGRLDVDTEGLLLISNDGKLTHEGIGRAHV
;
A
#
# COMPACT_ATOMS: atom_id res chain seq x y z
N MET A 1 -5.45 5.20 -14.72
CA MET A 1 -4.89 5.71 -13.44
C MET A 1 -3.67 6.57 -13.71
N ARG A 2 -3.53 7.68 -13.02
CA ARG A 2 -2.37 8.55 -13.16
C ARG A 2 -1.09 7.82 -12.74
N LEU A 3 -0.01 8.07 -13.45
CA LEU A 3 1.27 7.44 -13.19
C LEU A 3 1.80 7.71 -11.78
N ASP A 4 1.66 8.94 -11.29
CA ASP A 4 2.09 9.28 -9.94
C ASP A 4 1.32 8.50 -8.87
N LYS A 5 0.02 8.33 -9.05
CA LYS A 5 -0.81 7.52 -8.16
C LYS A 5 -0.42 6.05 -8.23
N TYR A 6 -0.21 5.53 -9.44
CA TYR A 6 0.20 4.15 -9.69
C TYR A 6 1.48 3.81 -8.91
N LEU A 7 2.51 4.62 -9.08
CA LEU A 7 3.81 4.37 -8.44
C LEU A 7 3.77 4.60 -6.93
N SER A 8 2.99 5.59 -6.47
CA SER A 8 2.83 5.82 -5.04
C SER A 8 2.14 4.63 -4.37
N HIS A 9 1.11 4.07 -5.00
CA HIS A 9 0.45 2.87 -4.49
C HIS A 9 1.40 1.68 -4.42
N MET A 10 2.34 1.59 -5.36
CA MET A 10 3.29 0.48 -5.41
C MET A 10 4.51 0.69 -4.51
N GLY A 11 4.49 1.71 -3.66
CA GLY A 11 5.49 1.88 -2.61
C GLY A 11 6.75 2.64 -3.01
N PHE A 12 6.72 3.37 -4.13
CA PHE A 12 7.87 4.15 -4.58
C PHE A 12 8.01 5.51 -3.88
N GLY A 13 7.18 5.77 -2.89
CA GLY A 13 7.22 6.97 -2.09
C GLY A 13 5.90 7.73 -2.10
N THR A 14 5.92 8.93 -1.54
CA THR A 14 4.77 9.83 -1.60
C THR A 14 4.55 10.28 -3.04
N ARG A 15 3.40 10.93 -3.31
CA ARG A 15 3.17 11.47 -4.65
C ARG A 15 4.24 12.48 -5.06
N ASN A 16 4.72 13.28 -4.12
CA ASN A 16 5.80 14.24 -4.40
C ASN A 16 7.11 13.54 -4.71
N ASP A 17 7.46 12.49 -3.99
CA ASP A 17 8.66 11.69 -4.25
C ASP A 17 8.59 11.05 -5.64
N VAL A 18 7.44 10.49 -5.97
CA VAL A 18 7.20 9.85 -7.26
C VAL A 18 7.28 10.86 -8.40
N LYS A 19 6.74 12.06 -8.22
CA LYS A 19 6.83 13.12 -9.22
C LYS A 19 8.29 13.46 -9.54
N LYS A 20 9.15 13.45 -8.53
CA LYS A 20 10.60 13.67 -8.73
C LYS A 20 11.24 12.54 -9.53
N LEU A 21 10.88 11.29 -9.22
CA LEU A 21 11.37 10.14 -9.98
C LEU A 21 10.99 10.24 -11.46
N ILE A 22 9.74 10.59 -11.72
CA ILE A 22 9.24 10.73 -13.09
C ILE A 22 9.96 11.87 -13.81
N LYS A 23 10.07 13.02 -13.17
CA LYS A 23 10.72 14.19 -13.76
C LYS A 23 12.20 13.93 -14.07
N ASN A 24 12.86 13.14 -13.24
CA ASN A 24 14.28 12.85 -13.39
C ASN A 24 14.59 11.72 -14.39
N GLY A 25 13.55 11.18 -15.03
CA GLY A 25 13.73 10.20 -16.10
C GLY A 25 13.92 8.75 -15.66
N TRP A 26 13.58 8.43 -14.41
CA TRP A 26 13.72 7.07 -13.90
C TRP A 26 12.62 6.11 -14.36
N VAL A 27 11.53 6.65 -14.91
CA VAL A 27 10.32 5.87 -15.21
C VAL A 27 10.15 5.74 -16.72
N THR A 28 9.97 4.50 -17.17
CA THR A 28 9.64 4.21 -18.56
C THR A 28 8.29 3.52 -18.65
N ILE A 29 7.59 3.75 -19.75
CA ILE A 29 6.36 3.03 -20.08
C ILE A 29 6.52 2.54 -21.52
N ASN A 30 6.43 1.22 -21.70
CA ASN A 30 6.65 0.58 -23.00
C ASN A 30 8.00 0.99 -23.62
N ASP A 31 9.03 1.02 -22.76
CA ASP A 31 10.42 1.36 -23.10
C ASP A 31 10.66 2.84 -23.47
N GLU A 32 9.65 3.69 -23.29
CA GLU A 32 9.81 5.14 -23.48
C GLU A 32 9.87 5.84 -22.13
N THR A 33 10.83 6.75 -21.97
CA THR A 33 10.91 7.59 -20.76
C THR A 33 9.73 8.55 -20.73
N ILE A 34 8.95 8.50 -19.65
CA ILE A 34 7.80 9.36 -19.43
C ILE A 34 8.14 10.35 -18.32
N LYS A 35 7.98 11.63 -18.61
CA LYS A 35 8.26 12.71 -17.64
C LYS A 35 7.03 13.44 -17.16
N LYS A 36 5.84 12.96 -17.54
CA LYS A 36 4.56 13.52 -17.09
C LYS A 36 3.99 12.69 -15.97
N ALA A 37 3.88 13.26 -14.78
CA ALA A 37 3.33 12.58 -13.60
C ALA A 37 1.85 12.22 -13.78
N ASP A 38 1.12 12.99 -14.58
CA ASP A 38 -0.29 12.78 -14.86
C ASP A 38 -0.57 11.86 -16.05
N TYR A 39 0.48 11.24 -16.61
CA TYR A 39 0.29 10.24 -17.67
C TYR A 39 -0.72 9.19 -17.23
N ASN A 40 -1.68 8.89 -18.09
CA ASN A 40 -2.70 7.90 -17.78
C ASN A 40 -2.22 6.49 -18.16
N VAL A 41 -1.88 5.69 -17.16
CA VAL A 41 -1.42 4.33 -17.34
C VAL A 41 -2.58 3.46 -17.78
N LYS A 42 -2.39 2.73 -18.87
CA LYS A 42 -3.37 1.81 -19.43
C LYS A 42 -3.10 0.40 -18.96
N GLU A 43 -4.10 -0.46 -19.08
CA GLU A 43 -4.03 -1.83 -18.58
C GLU A 43 -2.86 -2.63 -19.14
N ASN A 44 -2.54 -2.43 -20.42
CA ASN A 44 -1.47 -3.17 -21.08
C ASN A 44 -0.13 -2.45 -21.08
N ASP A 45 -0.03 -1.30 -20.41
CA ASP A 45 1.22 -0.56 -20.34
C ASP A 45 2.21 -1.28 -19.42
N ARG A 46 3.46 -1.37 -19.90
CA ARG A 46 4.56 -1.93 -19.12
C ARG A 46 5.32 -0.79 -18.46
N VAL A 47 5.10 -0.64 -17.16
CA VAL A 47 5.74 0.40 -16.36
C VAL A 47 7.02 -0.16 -15.73
N CYS A 48 8.13 0.55 -15.91
CA CYS A 48 9.39 0.20 -15.27
C CYS A 48 9.96 1.40 -14.52
N VAL A 49 10.60 1.13 -13.39
CA VAL A 49 11.35 2.12 -12.63
C VAL A 49 12.79 1.62 -12.55
N ASP A 50 13.74 2.44 -12.99
CA ASP A 50 15.15 2.06 -13.06
C ASP A 50 15.34 0.71 -13.79
N ASP A 51 14.66 0.57 -14.92
CA ASP A 51 14.66 -0.62 -15.80
C ASP A 51 14.05 -1.88 -15.16
N GLU A 52 13.48 -1.79 -13.96
CA GLU A 52 12.80 -2.90 -13.34
C GLU A 52 11.29 -2.82 -13.51
N PRO A 53 10.64 -3.90 -13.99
CA PRO A 53 9.21 -3.87 -14.20
C PRO A 53 8.44 -3.76 -12.88
N VAL A 54 7.35 -2.99 -12.92
CA VAL A 54 6.44 -2.81 -11.80
C VAL A 54 5.13 -3.49 -12.15
N SER A 55 4.75 -4.49 -11.35
CA SER A 55 3.45 -5.15 -11.50
C SER A 55 2.47 -4.52 -10.53
N TYR A 56 1.44 -3.84 -11.04
CA TYR A 56 0.44 -3.21 -10.20
C TYR A 56 -0.45 -4.24 -9.53
N VAL A 57 -0.57 -4.14 -8.22
CA VAL A 57 -1.52 -4.93 -7.43
C VAL A 57 -2.44 -3.93 -6.74
N GLU A 58 -3.73 -3.95 -7.09
CA GLU A 58 -4.69 -3.01 -6.55
C GLU A 58 -4.94 -3.26 -5.06
N PHE A 59 -5.19 -4.53 -4.69
CA PHE A 59 -5.47 -4.90 -3.31
C PHE A 59 -4.45 -5.91 -2.80
N GLU A 60 -4.01 -5.72 -1.58
CA GLU A 60 -3.16 -6.67 -0.87
C GLU A 60 -3.87 -7.13 0.40
N TYR A 61 -3.62 -8.38 0.78
CA TYR A 61 -4.22 -9.00 1.95
C TYR A 61 -3.14 -9.71 2.75
N TYR A 62 -3.05 -9.39 4.02
CA TYR A 62 -2.11 -10.04 4.94
C TYR A 62 -2.89 -10.54 6.14
N ILE A 63 -2.62 -11.77 6.55
CA ILE A 63 -3.12 -12.29 7.80
C ILE A 63 -1.96 -12.32 8.78
N LEU A 64 -2.08 -11.52 9.82
CA LEU A 64 -1.07 -11.39 10.85
C LEU A 64 -1.52 -12.13 12.10
N ASN A 65 -0.66 -13.00 12.63
CA ASN A 65 -0.85 -13.50 13.98
C ASN A 65 -0.29 -12.43 14.92
N LYS A 66 -1.18 -11.54 15.38
CA LYS A 66 -0.78 -10.36 16.14
C LYS A 66 -0.26 -10.75 17.50
N PRO A 67 0.98 -10.37 17.86
CA PRO A 67 1.48 -10.54 19.21
C PRO A 67 0.96 -9.46 20.14
N GLN A 68 1.14 -9.65 21.44
CA GLN A 68 0.89 -8.62 22.43
C GLN A 68 1.87 -7.46 22.25
N GLY A 69 1.45 -6.28 22.68
CA GLY A 69 2.30 -5.10 22.71
C GLY A 69 2.20 -4.21 21.47
N TYR A 70 1.40 -4.61 20.47
CA TYR A 70 1.19 -3.85 19.25
C TYR A 70 -0.24 -3.38 19.14
N VAL A 71 -0.44 -2.14 18.72
CA VAL A 71 -1.77 -1.59 18.54
C VAL A 71 -2.28 -1.81 17.12
N SER A 72 -3.57 -2.10 16.99
CA SER A 72 -4.24 -2.30 15.69
C SER A 72 -4.59 -0.96 15.07
N ALA A 73 -3.59 -0.23 14.63
CA ALA A 73 -3.73 1.09 14.02
C ALA A 73 -2.59 1.30 13.03
N THR A 74 -2.72 2.33 12.19
CA THR A 74 -1.65 2.73 11.28
C THR A 74 -0.63 3.63 11.96
N GLU A 75 -1.05 4.34 12.99
CA GLU A 75 -0.19 5.23 13.78
C GLU A 75 -0.59 5.18 15.25
N ASP A 76 0.37 5.33 16.14
CA ASP A 76 0.13 5.46 17.57
C ASP A 76 1.32 6.13 18.22
N MET A 77 1.07 6.99 19.22
CA MET A 77 2.14 7.75 19.88
C MET A 77 2.81 6.97 21.00
N LEU A 78 2.18 5.93 21.53
CA LEU A 78 2.67 5.22 22.71
C LEU A 78 3.16 3.81 22.39
N TYR A 79 2.50 3.13 21.44
CA TYR A 79 2.79 1.72 21.15
C TYR A 79 3.22 1.54 19.71
N PRO A 80 4.08 0.56 19.43
CA PRO A 80 4.31 0.17 18.05
C PRO A 80 3.02 -0.36 17.42
N THR A 81 2.86 -0.13 16.14
CA THR A 81 1.67 -0.57 15.42
C THR A 81 1.92 -1.91 14.73
N VAL A 82 0.84 -2.62 14.44
CA VAL A 82 0.90 -3.88 13.68
C VAL A 82 1.50 -3.67 12.29
N MET A 83 1.50 -2.45 11.76
CA MET A 83 2.08 -2.15 10.46
C MET A 83 3.60 -2.39 10.42
N GLU A 84 4.28 -2.31 11.55
CA GLU A 84 5.71 -2.60 11.63
C GLU A 84 6.04 -4.08 11.41
N LEU A 85 5.04 -4.94 11.52
CA LEU A 85 5.21 -6.39 11.36
C LEU A 85 4.93 -6.85 9.93
N ILE A 86 4.50 -5.96 9.06
CA ILE A 86 4.16 -6.26 7.67
C ILE A 86 5.29 -5.82 6.76
N GLN A 87 5.75 -6.75 5.91
CA GLN A 87 6.78 -6.47 4.92
C GLN A 87 6.14 -6.04 3.61
N SER A 88 5.64 -4.83 3.57
CA SER A 88 5.11 -4.24 2.35
C SER A 88 5.58 -2.80 2.25
N GLN A 89 5.83 -2.35 1.03
CA GLN A 89 6.20 -0.95 0.77
C GLN A 89 4.97 -0.08 0.51
N ARG A 90 3.78 -0.64 0.53
CA ARG A 90 2.56 0.13 0.33
C ARG A 90 2.28 1.01 1.53
N HIS A 91 1.65 2.16 1.25
CA HIS A 91 1.32 3.14 2.28
C HIS A 91 -0.18 3.23 2.55
N ASP A 92 -0.98 2.41 1.85
CA ASP A 92 -2.44 2.44 1.96
C ASP A 92 -3.03 1.23 2.69
N LEU A 93 -2.19 0.42 3.32
CA LEU A 93 -2.65 -0.73 4.11
C LEU A 93 -3.08 -0.29 5.50
N TYR A 94 -4.09 -0.97 6.03
CA TYR A 94 -4.59 -0.71 7.38
C TYR A 94 -5.16 -2.00 7.96
N PRO A 95 -5.21 -2.12 9.29
CA PRO A 95 -5.85 -3.27 9.91
C PRO A 95 -7.35 -3.22 9.70
N VAL A 96 -7.91 -4.34 9.23
CA VAL A 96 -9.35 -4.52 9.06
C VAL A 96 -9.86 -5.15 10.35
N GLY A 97 -10.52 -4.38 11.17
CA GLY A 97 -10.86 -4.79 12.52
C GLY A 97 -9.77 -4.45 13.50
N ARG A 98 -10.01 -4.74 14.76
CA ARG A 98 -9.12 -4.32 15.83
C ARG A 98 -9.03 -5.37 16.92
N LEU A 99 -7.83 -5.61 17.39
CA LEU A 99 -7.55 -6.36 18.61
C LEU A 99 -6.84 -5.42 19.57
N ASP A 100 -7.11 -5.57 20.86
CA ASP A 100 -6.47 -4.73 21.87
C ASP A 100 -4.95 -4.94 21.88
N VAL A 101 -4.22 -3.98 22.43
CA VAL A 101 -2.76 -4.00 22.42
C VAL A 101 -2.19 -5.24 23.11
N ASP A 102 -2.86 -5.72 24.13
CA ASP A 102 -2.43 -6.91 24.88
C ASP A 102 -3.16 -8.20 24.46
N THR A 103 -3.90 -8.16 23.35
CA THR A 103 -4.57 -9.33 22.80
C THR A 103 -3.76 -9.94 21.67
N GLU A 104 -3.62 -11.26 21.68
CA GLU A 104 -3.06 -12.04 20.58
C GLU A 104 -4.17 -12.56 19.69
N GLY A 105 -3.90 -12.75 18.41
CA GLY A 105 -4.85 -13.36 17.51
C GLY A 105 -4.65 -12.98 16.06
N LEU A 106 -5.51 -13.53 15.21
CA LEU A 106 -5.44 -13.27 13.76
C LEU A 106 -6.05 -11.90 13.45
N LEU A 107 -5.31 -11.14 12.67
CA LEU A 107 -5.72 -9.82 12.24
C LEU A 107 -5.49 -9.70 10.74
N LEU A 108 -6.52 -9.27 10.01
CA LEU A 108 -6.41 -9.01 8.58
C LEU A 108 -5.93 -7.59 8.36
N ILE A 109 -4.94 -7.44 7.48
CA ILE A 109 -4.44 -6.13 7.05
C ILE A 109 -4.60 -6.04 5.55
N SER A 110 -5.24 -4.98 5.07
CA SER A 110 -5.55 -4.82 3.66
C SER A 110 -5.81 -3.35 3.34
N ASN A 111 -5.88 -3.04 2.06
CA ASN A 111 -6.37 -1.76 1.55
C ASN A 111 -7.73 -1.91 0.85
N ASP A 112 -8.38 -3.05 0.97
CA ASP A 112 -9.67 -3.29 0.34
C ASP A 112 -10.80 -2.78 1.22
N GLY A 113 -11.32 -1.59 0.90
CA GLY A 113 -12.37 -0.95 1.68
C GLY A 113 -13.68 -1.71 1.74
N LYS A 114 -13.94 -2.59 0.78
CA LYS A 114 -15.17 -3.40 0.78
C LYS A 114 -15.24 -4.35 1.97
N LEU A 115 -14.10 -4.85 2.41
CA LEU A 115 -14.05 -5.75 3.57
C LEU A 115 -14.56 -5.06 4.83
N THR A 116 -14.29 -3.77 4.98
CA THR A 116 -14.75 -2.99 6.13
C THR A 116 -16.25 -2.72 6.06
N HIS A 117 -16.77 -2.41 4.87
CA HIS A 117 -18.17 -2.04 4.71
C HIS A 117 -19.11 -3.22 4.64
N GLU A 118 -18.72 -4.33 4.04
CA GLU A 118 -19.62 -5.43 3.65
C GLU A 118 -19.57 -6.66 4.54
N GLY A 119 -18.73 -6.69 5.56
CA GLY A 119 -18.72 -7.90 6.35
C GLY A 119 -17.78 -7.93 7.51
N ILE A 120 -16.48 -8.02 7.27
CA ILE A 120 -15.50 -8.31 8.31
C ILE A 120 -15.52 -7.26 9.43
N GLY A 121 -15.66 -5.99 9.08
CA GLY A 121 -15.73 -4.91 10.06
C GLY A 121 -16.93 -5.02 10.99
N ARG A 122 -18.02 -5.64 10.55
CA ARG A 122 -19.21 -5.84 11.37
C ARG A 122 -19.14 -7.06 12.27
N ALA A 123 -18.34 -8.03 11.85
CA ALA A 123 -18.22 -9.28 12.60
C ALA A 123 -17.53 -9.09 13.96
N HIS A 124 -16.92 -7.96 14.18
CA HIS A 124 -16.22 -7.64 15.43
C HIS A 124 -17.08 -6.98 16.47
N VAL A 125 -18.27 -6.62 16.10
CA VAL A 125 -19.17 -5.90 17.00
C VAL A 125 -19.85 -6.84 17.97
#